data_eeffef58238f141fb0ff12adefd5ad32
#
_entry.id   eeffef58238f141fb0ff12adefd5ad32
#
_cell.length_a   1.000
_cell.length_b   1.000
_cell.length_c   1.000
_cell.angle_alpha   90.00
_cell.angle_beta   90.00
_cell.angle_gamma   90.00
#
_symmetry.space_group_name_H-M   'P 1'
#
loop_
_entity.id
_entity.type
_entity.pdbx_description
1 polymer ?
#
loop_
_entity_poly.entity_id
_entity_poly.type
_entity_poly.pdbx_seq_one_letter_code
_entity_poly.pdbx_strand_id
1 'polypeptide(L)' 'MNDRARQEFGRQLARLCRQSMLTVDQLAAMAQLKPITLQQIEDGAFNVPFDILNRLAVVLGGELQIVINDLTE' A
#
# COMPACT_ATOMS: atom_id res chain seq x y z
N MET A 1 5.31 10.21 -6.61
CA MET A 1 6.02 8.92 -6.85
C MET A 1 6.30 8.76 -8.33
N ASN A 2 7.50 8.32 -8.70
CA ASN A 2 7.78 7.92 -10.07
C ASN A 2 7.32 6.48 -10.31
N ASP A 3 7.39 6.00 -11.57
CA ASP A 3 6.90 4.67 -11.93
C ASP A 3 7.59 3.56 -11.15
N ARG A 4 8.89 3.67 -10.95
CA ARG A 4 9.65 2.67 -10.21
C ARG A 4 9.23 2.62 -8.75
N ALA A 5 9.03 3.77 -8.14
CA ALA A 5 8.60 3.86 -6.74
C ALA A 5 7.19 3.30 -6.57
N ARG A 6 6.29 3.57 -7.52
CA ARG A 6 4.94 3.02 -7.48
C ARG A 6 4.95 1.50 -7.54
N GLN A 7 5.73 0.95 -8.46
CA GLN A 7 5.81 -0.51 -8.61
C GLN A 7 6.42 -1.16 -7.37
N GLU A 8 7.47 -0.56 -6.83
CA GLU A 8 8.10 -1.08 -5.63
C GLU A 8 7.15 -1.00 -4.43
N PHE A 9 6.45 0.11 -4.27
CA PHE A 9 5.48 0.25 -3.20
C PHE A 9 4.37 -0.79 -3.33
N GLY A 10 3.87 -1.00 -4.54
CA GLY A 10 2.82 -2.00 -4.79
C GLY A 10 3.27 -3.41 -4.42
N ARG A 11 4.49 -3.79 -4.78
CA ARG A 11 5.03 -5.11 -4.44
C ARG A 11 5.17 -5.29 -2.94
N GLN A 12 5.70 -4.28 -2.25
CA GLN A 12 5.87 -4.33 -0.80
C GLN A 12 4.52 -4.39 -0.09
N LEU A 13 3.56 -3.62 -0.58
CA LEU A 13 2.21 -3.64 -0.03
C LEU A 13 1.58 -5.02 -0.17
N ALA A 14 1.66 -5.63 -1.35
CA ALA A 14 1.14 -6.96 -1.60
C ALA A 14 1.80 -8.00 -0.68
N ARG A 15 3.11 -7.88 -0.50
CA ARG A 15 3.87 -8.76 0.39
C ARG A 15 3.41 -8.63 1.83
N LEU A 16 3.27 -7.41 2.33
CA LEU A 16 2.83 -7.17 3.71
C LEU A 16 1.40 -7.64 3.93
N CYS A 17 0.55 -7.47 2.94
CA CYS A 17 -0.82 -7.95 2.97
C CYS A 17 -0.84 -9.48 3.17
N ARG A 18 -0.04 -10.21 2.39
CA ARG A 18 0.06 -11.65 2.52
C ARG A 18 0.65 -12.08 3.86
N GLN A 19 1.69 -11.38 4.33
CA GLN A 19 2.31 -11.68 5.63
C GLN A 19 1.35 -11.46 6.79
N SER A 20 0.43 -10.52 6.64
CA SER A 20 -0.58 -10.22 7.64
C SER A 20 -1.81 -11.12 7.52
N MET A 21 -1.82 -12.03 6.56
CA MET A 21 -2.93 -12.95 6.29
C MET A 21 -4.23 -12.22 5.96
N LEU A 22 -4.12 -11.07 5.30
CA LEU A 22 -5.26 -10.27 4.87
C LEU A 22 -5.52 -10.48 3.38
N THR A 23 -6.79 -10.48 3.00
CA THR A 23 -7.16 -10.40 1.59
C THR A 23 -7.16 -8.93 1.15
N VAL A 24 -7.15 -8.70 -0.17
CA VAL A 24 -7.29 -7.34 -0.72
C VAL A 24 -8.58 -6.69 -0.20
N ASP A 25 -9.68 -7.44 -0.17
CA ASP A 25 -10.95 -6.91 0.32
C ASP A 25 -10.88 -6.51 1.79
N GLN A 26 -10.24 -7.34 2.61
CA GLN A 26 -10.10 -7.05 4.03
C GLN A 26 -9.23 -5.81 4.27
N LEU A 27 -8.10 -5.72 3.59
CA LEU A 27 -7.22 -4.57 3.75
C LEU A 27 -7.89 -3.29 3.25
N ALA A 28 -8.58 -3.37 2.11
CA ALA A 28 -9.31 -2.22 1.57
C ALA A 28 -10.36 -1.72 2.56
N ALA A 29 -11.13 -2.62 3.15
CA ALA A 29 -12.13 -2.25 4.14
C ALA A 29 -11.50 -1.58 5.35
N MET A 30 -10.39 -2.11 5.85
CA MET A 30 -9.70 -1.56 7.02
C MET A 30 -9.11 -0.18 6.73
N ALA A 31 -8.64 0.05 5.51
CA ALA A 31 -8.07 1.32 5.09
C ALA A 31 -9.11 2.28 4.50
N GLN A 32 -10.38 1.89 4.49
CA GLN A 32 -11.48 2.68 3.93
C GLN A 32 -11.28 2.98 2.45
N LEU A 33 -10.85 1.97 1.70
CA LEU A 33 -10.63 2.05 0.25
C LEU A 33 -11.54 1.07 -0.46
N LYS A 34 -11.78 1.33 -1.76
CA LYS A 34 -12.42 0.34 -2.63
C LYS A 34 -11.41 -0.75 -2.98
N PRO A 35 -11.82 -2.02 -3.06
CA PRO A 35 -10.89 -3.08 -3.43
C PRO A 35 -10.19 -2.85 -4.77
N ILE A 36 -10.89 -2.28 -5.76
CA ILE A 36 -10.28 -1.98 -7.06
C ILE A 36 -9.16 -0.95 -6.92
N THR A 37 -9.33 0.04 -6.05
CA THR A 37 -8.29 1.05 -5.79
C THR A 37 -7.06 0.39 -5.19
N LEU A 38 -7.23 -0.49 -4.22
CA LEU A 38 -6.12 -1.19 -3.59
C LEU A 38 -5.39 -2.08 -4.60
N GLN A 39 -6.15 -2.77 -5.46
CA GLN A 39 -5.55 -3.60 -6.50
C GLN A 39 -4.70 -2.77 -7.46
N GLN A 40 -5.17 -1.59 -7.83
CA GLN A 40 -4.41 -0.68 -8.69
C GLN A 40 -3.12 -0.21 -8.01
N ILE A 41 -3.16 0.01 -6.70
CA ILE A 41 -1.95 0.36 -5.94
C ILE A 41 -0.95 -0.78 -5.96
N GLU A 42 -1.39 -2.01 -5.74
CA GLU A 42 -0.53 -3.19 -5.75
C GLU A 42 0.07 -3.44 -7.13
N ASP A 43 -0.66 -3.13 -8.18
CA ASP A 43 -0.19 -3.27 -9.56
C ASP A 43 0.77 -2.16 -9.99
N GLY A 44 0.95 -1.14 -9.15
CA GLY A 44 1.80 0.01 -9.49
C GLY A 44 1.18 0.97 -10.48
N ALA A 45 -0.14 0.88 -10.70
CA ALA A 45 -0.86 1.68 -11.69
C ALA A 45 -1.44 2.98 -11.13
N PHE A 46 -1.25 3.24 -9.85
CA PHE A 46 -1.92 4.34 -9.15
C PHE A 46 -0.92 5.16 -8.37
N ASN A 47 -0.94 6.48 -8.57
CA ASN A 47 -0.15 7.43 -7.78
C ASN A 47 -0.85 7.64 -6.44
N VAL A 48 -0.26 7.08 -5.38
CA VAL A 48 -0.91 7.01 -4.08
C VAL A 48 -0.81 8.35 -3.35
N PRO A 49 -1.94 9.02 -3.04
CA PRO A 49 -1.90 10.24 -2.24
C PRO A 49 -1.39 9.95 -0.82
N PHE A 50 -0.84 10.98 -0.19
CA PHE A 50 -0.24 10.83 1.14
C PHE A 50 -1.23 10.35 2.20
N ASP A 51 -2.47 10.79 2.14
CA ASP A 51 -3.49 10.37 3.11
C ASP A 51 -3.80 8.86 2.99
N ILE A 52 -3.78 8.32 1.77
CA ILE A 52 -3.96 6.88 1.56
C ILE A 52 -2.74 6.11 2.08
N LEU A 53 -1.54 6.63 1.83
CA LEU A 53 -0.33 6.02 2.41
C LEU A 53 -0.42 5.94 3.93
N ASN A 54 -0.89 7.00 4.57
CA ASN A 54 -1.07 7.03 6.02
C ASN A 54 -2.09 6.00 6.50
N ARG A 55 -3.22 5.87 5.81
CA ARG A 55 -4.25 4.90 6.17
C ARG A 55 -3.70 3.48 6.12
N LEU A 56 -2.95 3.16 5.07
CA LEU A 56 -2.34 1.84 4.92
C LEU A 56 -1.29 1.60 6.00
N ALA A 57 -0.49 2.62 6.32
CA ALA A 57 0.53 2.50 7.37
C ALA A 57 -0.09 2.27 8.74
N VAL A 58 -1.23 2.89 9.03
CA VAL A 58 -1.95 2.67 10.29
C VAL A 58 -2.41 1.21 10.40
N VAL A 59 -2.90 0.65 9.29
CA VAL A 59 -3.39 -0.73 9.28
C VAL A 59 -2.25 -1.74 9.37
N LEU A 60 -1.18 -1.55 8.58
CA LEU A 60 -0.10 -2.53 8.44
C LEU A 60 1.08 -2.29 9.38
N GLY A 61 1.13 -1.12 10.01
CA GLY A 61 2.11 -0.84 11.04
C GLY A 61 3.46 -0.36 10.52
N GLY A 62 4.49 -0.50 11.38
CA GLY A 62 5.78 0.12 11.17
C GLY A 62 6.56 -0.36 9.96
N GLU A 63 6.33 -1.59 9.49
CA GLU A 63 7.04 -2.12 8.32
C GLU A 63 6.70 -1.33 7.07
N LEU A 64 5.41 -0.99 6.87
CA LEU A 64 5.01 -0.17 5.74
C LEU A 64 5.52 1.26 5.87
N GLN A 65 5.58 1.78 7.09
CA GLN A 65 6.13 3.11 7.35
C GLN A 65 7.60 3.19 6.89
N ILE A 66 8.38 2.15 7.15
CA ILE A 66 9.78 2.10 6.71
C ILE A 66 9.86 2.09 5.17
N VAL A 67 9.02 1.29 4.52
CA VAL A 67 8.96 1.25 3.05
C VAL A 67 8.60 2.63 2.48
N ILE A 68 7.62 3.30 3.05
CA ILE A 68 7.21 4.64 2.63
C ILE A 68 8.39 5.63 2.75
N ASN A 69 9.09 5.61 3.88
CA ASN A 69 10.23 6.49 4.11
C ASN A 69 11.34 6.25 3.08
N ASP A 70 11.63 4.99 2.77
CA ASP A 70 12.65 4.64 1.78
C ASP A 70 12.28 5.14 0.39
N LEU A 71 10.98 5.10 0.03
CA LEU A 71 10.52 5.49 -1.30
C LEU A 71 10.37 6.99 -1.48
N THR A 72 10.32 7.76 -0.40
CA THR A 72 10.11 9.22 -0.47
C THR A 72 11.39 10.02 -0.35
N GLU A 73 12.51 9.38 -0.12
CA GLU A 73 13.82 10.04 -0.06
C GLU A 73 14.36 10.38 -1.44
#